data_a7c9c3c57c2ab8351878481ea2fb2a08
#
_entry.id   a7c9c3c57c2ab8351878481ea2fb2a08
#
_cell.length_a   1.000
_cell.length_b   1.000
_cell.length_c   1.000
_cell.angle_alpha   90.00
_cell.angle_beta   90.00
_cell.angle_gamma   90.00
#
_symmetry.space_group_name_H-M   'P 1'
#
loop_
_entity.id
_entity.type
_entity.pdbx_description
1 polymer ?
#
loop_
_entity_poly.entity_id
_entity_poly.type
_entity_poly.pdbx_seq_one_letter_code
_entity_poly.pdbx_strand_id
1 'polypeptide(L)'
;MNMKNNFIIFCSLIVTIFSVLSCTDDNKTVNTTEFTLNTTLPEGFEEPSISNMVVKFTNVNTGRVTNNTTFENNQIHVTLPEGMYHISMEGFIQYKREGESHEGLIRGYEESVNISGTTASLATELFISQTSSDF
;
A
#
# COMPACT_ATOMS: atom_id res chain seq x y z
N MET A 1 34.21 54.10 26.58
CA MET A 1 33.72 53.00 25.80
C MET A 1 32.23 52.85 26.06
N ASN A 2 31.42 53.10 25.05
CA ASN A 2 29.97 53.27 25.23
C ASN A 2 29.28 51.92 25.38
N MET A 3 28.73 51.61 26.55
CA MET A 3 28.00 50.38 26.86
C MET A 3 26.85 50.06 25.88
N LYS A 4 26.32 51.07 25.20
CA LYS A 4 25.28 50.92 24.18
C LYS A 4 25.75 50.15 22.93
N ASN A 5 26.98 50.34 22.52
CA ASN A 5 27.56 49.66 21.35
C ASN A 5 27.83 48.18 21.59
N ASN A 6 28.23 47.81 22.82
CA ASN A 6 28.46 46.39 23.16
C ASN A 6 27.17 45.61 23.26
N PHE A 7 26.06 46.24 23.64
CA PHE A 7 24.75 45.60 23.71
C PHE A 7 24.19 45.30 22.31
N ILE A 8 24.38 46.21 21.35
CA ILE A 8 23.97 46.01 19.96
C ILE A 8 24.78 44.92 19.29
N ILE A 9 26.09 44.83 19.52
CA ILE A 9 26.94 43.77 18.97
C ILE A 9 26.55 42.41 19.56
N PHE A 10 26.21 42.36 20.86
CA PHE A 10 25.81 41.12 21.52
C PHE A 10 24.45 40.62 21.05
N CYS A 11 23.50 41.51 20.84
CA CYS A 11 22.16 41.12 20.24
C CYS A 11 22.31 40.70 18.79
N SER A 12 23.20 41.31 17.99
CA SER A 12 23.47 40.92 16.62
C SER A 12 24.10 39.53 16.54
N LEU A 13 24.95 39.17 17.49
CA LEU A 13 25.62 37.88 17.55
C LEU A 13 24.63 36.76 17.93
N ILE A 14 23.67 37.04 18.81
CA ILE A 14 22.64 36.06 19.22
C ILE A 14 21.65 35.80 18.08
N VAL A 15 21.28 36.78 17.29
CA VAL A 15 20.37 36.61 16.16
C VAL A 15 21.00 35.76 15.05
N THR A 16 22.31 35.85 14.84
CA THR A 16 23.00 35.04 13.84
C THR A 16 23.18 33.56 14.24
N ILE A 17 23.14 33.24 15.54
CA ILE A 17 23.26 31.84 16.01
C ILE A 17 21.94 31.09 15.85
N PHE A 18 20.76 31.78 15.88
CA PHE A 18 19.46 31.14 15.70
C PHE A 18 19.09 30.84 14.24
N SER A 19 19.81 31.41 13.28
CA SER A 19 19.52 31.19 11.86
C SER A 19 20.17 29.94 11.24
N VAL A 20 20.97 29.18 11.98
CA VAL A 20 21.58 27.92 11.53
C VAL A 20 20.90 26.67 12.09
N LEU A 21 19.80 26.82 12.83
CA LEU A 21 18.87 25.74 13.12
C LEU A 21 17.79 25.66 12.02
N SER A 22 18.24 25.84 10.77
CA SER A 22 17.44 25.43 9.62
C SER A 22 17.34 23.91 9.68
N CYS A 23 16.14 23.39 9.80
CA CYS A 23 15.81 22.00 9.61
C CYS A 23 16.67 21.41 8.51
N THR A 24 17.55 20.48 8.84
CA THR A 24 17.96 19.47 7.90
C THR A 24 16.66 18.74 7.55
N ASP A 25 16.06 19.07 6.41
CA ASP A 25 15.19 18.14 5.74
C ASP A 25 16.00 16.87 5.60
N ASP A 26 15.76 15.93 6.49
CA ASP A 26 16.14 14.55 6.27
C ASP A 26 15.38 14.14 5.01
N ASN A 27 15.96 14.40 3.85
CA ASN A 27 15.64 13.74 2.60
C ASN A 27 15.99 12.25 2.78
N LYS A 28 15.23 11.60 3.65
CA LYS A 28 15.23 10.16 3.77
C LYS A 28 14.70 9.65 2.45
N THR A 29 15.62 9.28 1.56
CA THR A 29 15.26 8.55 0.34
C THR A 29 14.47 7.33 0.79
N VAL A 30 13.16 7.37 0.53
CA VAL A 30 12.28 6.24 0.81
C VAL A 30 12.59 5.19 -0.24
N ASN A 31 13.22 4.09 0.19
CA ASN A 31 13.39 2.94 -0.69
C ASN A 31 12.03 2.40 -1.10
N THR A 32 11.90 2.09 -2.37
CA THR A 32 10.69 1.51 -2.94
C THR A 32 10.98 0.13 -3.53
N THR A 33 10.00 -0.74 -3.45
CA THR A 33 10.03 -2.10 -3.98
C THR A 33 8.96 -2.25 -5.06
N GLU A 34 9.31 -2.85 -6.19
CA GLU A 34 8.33 -3.35 -7.15
C GLU A 34 7.73 -4.64 -6.60
N PHE A 35 6.45 -4.61 -6.30
CA PHE A 35 5.73 -5.72 -5.69
C PHE A 35 4.71 -6.32 -6.66
N THR A 36 4.72 -7.64 -6.78
CA THR A 36 3.75 -8.40 -7.55
C THR A 36 2.92 -9.28 -6.63
N LEU A 37 1.61 -9.06 -6.61
CA LEU A 37 0.65 -9.93 -5.95
C LEU A 37 0.03 -10.86 -6.98
N ASN A 38 0.23 -12.16 -6.81
CA ASN A 38 -0.38 -13.21 -7.61
C ASN A 38 -1.59 -13.74 -6.85
N THR A 39 -2.75 -13.84 -7.51
CA THR A 39 -3.94 -14.40 -6.88
C THR A 39 -4.32 -15.74 -7.51
N THR A 40 -4.82 -16.63 -6.68
CA THR A 40 -5.38 -17.91 -7.09
C THR A 40 -6.84 -18.00 -6.68
N LEU A 41 -7.64 -18.67 -7.49
CA LEU A 41 -9.02 -18.97 -7.17
C LEU A 41 -9.12 -20.37 -6.58
N PRO A 42 -10.09 -20.63 -5.68
CA PRO A 42 -10.42 -21.97 -5.24
C PRO A 42 -10.76 -22.90 -6.40
N GLU A 43 -10.63 -24.19 -6.20
CA GLU A 43 -11.00 -25.18 -7.20
C GLU A 43 -12.52 -25.18 -7.49
N GLY A 44 -12.88 -25.54 -8.71
CA GLY A 44 -14.28 -25.73 -9.12
C GLY A 44 -14.96 -24.50 -9.75
N PHE A 45 -14.20 -23.43 -10.03
CA PHE A 45 -14.67 -22.32 -10.83
C PHE A 45 -14.36 -22.52 -12.31
N GLU A 46 -15.39 -22.59 -13.11
CA GLU A 46 -15.28 -22.68 -14.57
C GLU A 46 -15.48 -21.29 -15.17
N GLU A 47 -14.65 -20.89 -16.13
CA GLU A 47 -14.72 -19.62 -16.84
C GLU A 47 -14.82 -18.38 -15.88
N PRO A 48 -13.98 -18.26 -14.86
CA PRO A 48 -14.07 -17.18 -13.91
C PRO A 48 -13.73 -15.83 -14.55
N SER A 49 -14.55 -14.81 -14.26
CA SER A 49 -14.34 -13.43 -14.67
C SER A 49 -14.41 -12.53 -13.44
N ILE A 50 -13.28 -11.90 -13.10
CA ILE A 50 -13.19 -10.97 -11.97
C ILE A 50 -13.28 -9.54 -12.50
N SER A 51 -14.10 -8.73 -11.86
CA SER A 51 -14.30 -7.31 -12.20
C SER A 51 -14.24 -6.43 -10.95
N ASN A 52 -13.93 -5.14 -11.16
CA ASN A 52 -13.90 -4.13 -10.10
C ASN A 52 -13.04 -4.53 -8.89
N MET A 53 -11.94 -5.26 -9.13
CA MET A 53 -11.00 -5.61 -8.06
C MET A 53 -10.33 -4.35 -7.53
N VAL A 54 -10.41 -4.17 -6.23
CA VAL A 54 -9.67 -3.15 -5.48
C VAL A 54 -8.72 -3.84 -4.53
N VAL A 55 -7.46 -3.53 -4.62
CA VAL A 55 -6.45 -4.00 -3.68
C VAL A 55 -5.92 -2.84 -2.87
N LYS A 56 -5.97 -2.98 -1.58
CA LYS A 56 -5.60 -1.97 -0.60
C LYS A 56 -4.37 -2.45 0.16
N PHE A 57 -3.29 -1.70 0.06
CA PHE A 57 -2.05 -1.90 0.79
C PHE A 57 -1.97 -0.89 1.93
N THR A 58 -2.03 -1.35 3.16
CA THR A 58 -1.92 -0.49 4.34
C THR A 58 -0.58 -0.73 5.02
N ASN A 59 0.30 0.29 5.00
CA ASN A 59 1.57 0.21 5.71
C ASN A 59 1.33 0.22 7.22
N VAL A 60 1.77 -0.84 7.90
CA VAL A 60 1.51 -1.08 9.33
C VAL A 60 2.13 0.01 10.21
N ASN A 61 3.32 0.50 9.83
CA ASN A 61 4.09 1.44 10.65
C ASN A 61 3.59 2.89 10.52
N THR A 62 3.14 3.27 9.32
CA THR A 62 2.76 4.65 9.02
C THR A 62 1.25 4.86 8.90
N GLY A 63 0.47 3.78 8.76
CA GLY A 63 -0.96 3.82 8.45
C GLY A 63 -1.27 4.30 7.02
N ARG A 64 -0.25 4.55 6.21
CA ARG A 64 -0.45 5.01 4.82
C ARG A 64 -1.11 3.92 3.99
N VAL A 65 -2.11 4.32 3.22
CA VAL A 65 -2.88 3.43 2.35
C VAL A 65 -2.55 3.73 0.89
N THR A 66 -2.30 2.68 0.12
CA THR A 66 -2.20 2.71 -1.34
C THR A 66 -3.23 1.77 -1.92
N ASN A 67 -4.10 2.27 -2.79
CA ASN A 67 -5.08 1.45 -3.51
C ASN A 67 -4.59 1.19 -4.93
N ASN A 68 -4.81 -0.02 -5.42
CA ASN A 68 -4.59 -0.40 -6.81
C ASN A 68 -5.86 -1.06 -7.36
N THR A 69 -6.26 -0.65 -8.55
CA THR A 69 -7.43 -1.16 -9.27
C THR A 69 -7.07 -1.82 -10.60
N THR A 70 -5.78 -1.86 -10.93
CA THR A 70 -5.30 -2.53 -12.15
C THR A 70 -5.04 -4.00 -11.84
N PHE A 71 -6.02 -4.83 -12.17
CA PHE A 71 -6.00 -6.27 -11.97
C PHE A 71 -6.04 -6.96 -13.33
N GLU A 72 -4.96 -7.62 -13.71
CA GLU A 72 -4.84 -8.29 -15.00
C GLU A 72 -4.21 -9.67 -14.83
N ASN A 73 -4.75 -10.67 -15.51
CA ASN A 73 -4.21 -12.04 -15.48
C ASN A 73 -4.02 -12.59 -14.06
N ASN A 74 -4.93 -12.30 -13.14
CA ASN A 74 -4.84 -12.65 -11.72
C ASN A 74 -3.60 -12.08 -11.00
N GLN A 75 -3.08 -10.96 -11.49
CA GLN A 75 -1.92 -10.28 -10.94
C GLN A 75 -2.15 -8.80 -10.72
N ILE A 76 -1.44 -8.27 -9.74
CA ILE A 76 -1.34 -6.85 -9.46
C ILE A 76 0.13 -6.48 -9.35
N HIS A 77 0.51 -5.42 -10.06
CA HIS A 77 1.84 -4.83 -9.98
C HIS A 77 1.75 -3.45 -9.36
N VAL A 78 2.56 -3.20 -8.35
CA VAL A 78 2.56 -1.92 -7.63
C VAL A 78 3.95 -1.61 -7.10
N THR A 79 4.32 -0.33 -7.11
CA THR A 79 5.55 0.15 -6.45
C THR A 79 5.18 0.72 -5.08
N LEU A 80 5.75 0.16 -4.03
CA LEU A 80 5.48 0.51 -2.64
C LEU A 80 6.77 0.88 -1.90
N PRO A 81 6.71 1.81 -0.93
CA PRO A 81 7.78 1.97 0.05
C PRO A 81 8.08 0.64 0.76
N GLU A 82 9.35 0.38 1.06
CA GLU A 82 9.71 -0.78 1.89
C GLU A 82 9.01 -0.71 3.26
N GLY A 83 8.54 -1.86 3.74
CA GLY A 83 7.87 -1.95 5.03
C GLY A 83 6.98 -3.16 5.21
N MET A 84 6.27 -3.16 6.32
CA MET A 84 5.26 -4.15 6.68
C MET A 84 3.90 -3.68 6.21
N TYR A 85 3.13 -4.58 5.60
CA TYR A 85 1.82 -4.26 5.03
C TYR A 85 0.74 -5.25 5.45
N HIS A 86 -0.47 -4.72 5.66
CA HIS A 86 -1.72 -5.48 5.51
C HIS A 86 -2.23 -5.28 4.10
N ILE A 87 -2.62 -6.36 3.45
CA ILE A 87 -3.15 -6.34 2.09
C ILE A 87 -4.57 -6.88 2.13
N SER A 88 -5.53 -6.12 1.64
CA SER A 88 -6.91 -6.55 1.49
C SER A 88 -7.37 -6.38 0.05
N MET A 89 -8.14 -7.35 -0.43
CA MET A 89 -8.65 -7.43 -1.79
C MET A 89 -10.16 -7.62 -1.75
N GLU A 90 -10.87 -6.91 -2.62
CA GLU A 90 -12.30 -7.07 -2.79
C GLU A 90 -12.68 -6.80 -4.24
N GLY A 91 -13.56 -7.63 -4.80
CA GLY A 91 -14.04 -7.50 -6.16
C GLY A 91 -15.30 -8.33 -6.39
N PHE A 92 -15.80 -8.29 -7.62
CA PHE A 92 -16.90 -9.12 -8.07
C PHE A 92 -16.38 -10.25 -8.95
N ILE A 93 -16.99 -11.43 -8.83
CA ILE A 93 -16.69 -12.58 -9.67
C ILE A 93 -17.97 -13.11 -10.32
N GLN A 94 -17.86 -13.44 -11.61
CA GLN A 94 -18.82 -14.27 -12.32
C GLN A 94 -18.12 -15.57 -12.69
N TYR A 95 -18.76 -16.69 -12.50
CA TYR A 95 -18.19 -18.01 -12.77
C TYR A 95 -19.30 -19.02 -13.09
N LYS A 96 -18.92 -20.15 -13.68
CA LYS A 96 -19.79 -21.31 -13.82
C LYS A 96 -19.40 -22.38 -12.83
N ARG A 97 -20.38 -23.08 -12.34
CA ARG A 97 -20.21 -24.26 -11.51
C ARG A 97 -21.30 -25.27 -11.90
N GLU A 98 -20.88 -26.49 -12.26
CA GLU A 98 -21.79 -27.54 -12.74
C GLU A 98 -22.69 -27.08 -13.92
N GLY A 99 -22.16 -26.19 -14.76
CA GLY A 99 -22.84 -25.62 -15.92
C GLY A 99 -23.79 -24.45 -15.62
N GLU A 100 -24.00 -24.09 -14.35
CA GLU A 100 -24.80 -22.94 -13.93
C GLU A 100 -23.96 -21.70 -13.70
N SER A 101 -24.50 -20.52 -14.06
CA SER A 101 -23.83 -19.22 -13.87
C SER A 101 -24.09 -18.68 -12.47
N HIS A 102 -23.04 -18.27 -11.80
CA HIS A 102 -23.07 -17.69 -10.46
C HIS A 102 -22.34 -16.34 -10.45
N GLU A 103 -22.75 -15.48 -9.51
CA GLU A 103 -22.10 -14.21 -9.22
C GLU A 103 -21.83 -14.13 -7.72
N GLY A 104 -20.78 -13.39 -7.33
CA GLY A 104 -20.49 -13.21 -5.93
C GLY A 104 -19.45 -12.12 -5.64
N LEU A 105 -19.27 -11.85 -4.37
CA LEU A 105 -18.15 -11.04 -3.88
C LEU A 105 -16.97 -11.95 -3.60
N ILE A 106 -15.82 -11.56 -4.16
CA ILE A 106 -14.58 -12.25 -3.94
C ILE A 106 -13.65 -11.38 -3.08
N ARG A 107 -12.97 -12.01 -2.15
CA ARG A 107 -12.07 -11.35 -1.21
C ARG A 107 -10.78 -12.11 -1.06
N GLY A 108 -9.75 -11.38 -0.64
CA GLY A 108 -8.48 -11.93 -0.17
C GLY A 108 -7.90 -11.03 0.89
N TYR A 109 -7.08 -11.61 1.76
CA TYR A 109 -6.46 -10.88 2.85
C TYR A 109 -5.13 -11.50 3.24
N GLU A 110 -4.12 -10.63 3.43
CA GLU A 110 -2.81 -11.00 3.93
C GLU A 110 -2.38 -10.06 5.06
N GLU A 111 -1.96 -10.64 6.16
CA GLU A 111 -1.42 -9.90 7.30
C GLU A 111 0.10 -9.91 7.32
N SER A 112 0.66 -8.77 7.73
CA SER A 112 2.09 -8.68 8.07
C SER A 112 3.05 -9.10 6.95
N VAL A 113 2.75 -8.67 5.71
CA VAL A 113 3.59 -8.91 4.55
C VAL A 113 4.79 -7.97 4.59
N ASN A 114 6.00 -8.52 4.64
CA ASN A 114 7.22 -7.73 4.54
C ASN A 114 7.56 -7.49 3.06
N ILE A 115 7.50 -6.23 2.64
CA ILE A 115 7.87 -5.78 1.29
C ILE A 115 9.21 -5.07 1.39
N SER A 116 10.25 -5.67 0.80
CA SER A 116 11.63 -5.15 0.85
C SER A 116 12.47 -5.64 -0.32
N GLY A 117 13.52 -4.91 -0.62
CA GLY A 117 14.41 -5.20 -1.73
C GLY A 117 13.97 -4.56 -3.04
N THR A 118 14.58 -4.91 -4.15
CA THR A 118 14.27 -4.32 -5.47
C THR A 118 12.99 -4.88 -6.07
N THR A 119 12.71 -6.15 -5.82
CA THR A 119 11.51 -6.86 -6.33
C THR A 119 11.04 -7.86 -5.28
N ALA A 120 9.74 -7.89 -5.04
CA ALA A 120 9.11 -8.85 -4.15
C ALA A 120 7.82 -9.40 -4.77
N SER A 121 7.44 -10.61 -4.40
CA SER A 121 6.19 -11.22 -4.85
C SER A 121 5.54 -12.06 -3.75
N LEU A 122 4.21 -12.17 -3.82
CA LEU A 122 3.40 -12.98 -2.93
C LEU A 122 2.32 -13.69 -3.74
N ALA A 123 1.95 -14.88 -3.32
CA ALA A 123 0.77 -15.60 -3.83
C ALA A 123 -0.29 -15.65 -2.74
N THR A 124 -1.52 -15.30 -3.09
CA THR A 124 -2.68 -15.24 -2.19
C THR A 124 -3.86 -15.96 -2.79
N GLU A 125 -4.56 -16.77 -2.01
CA GLU A 125 -5.80 -17.39 -2.40
C GLU A 125 -6.98 -16.44 -2.14
N LEU A 126 -7.84 -16.28 -3.16
CA LEU A 126 -9.09 -15.53 -3.05
C LEU A 126 -10.21 -16.47 -2.60
N PHE A 127 -11.18 -15.96 -1.87
CA PHE A 127 -12.36 -16.71 -1.44
C PHE A 127 -13.63 -15.95 -1.75
N ILE A 128 -14.72 -16.67 -1.99
CA ILE A 128 -16.05 -16.07 -2.13
C ILE A 128 -16.60 -15.75 -0.75
N SER A 129 -16.96 -14.50 -0.54
CA SER A 129 -17.54 -14.04 0.73
C SER A 129 -19.06 -13.98 0.73
N GLN A 130 -19.68 -13.81 -0.45
CA GLN A 130 -21.13 -13.79 -0.66
C GLN A 130 -21.45 -14.27 -2.08
N THR A 131 -22.56 -14.98 -2.23
CA THR A 131 -23.10 -15.41 -3.53
C THR A 131 -24.48 -14.80 -3.75
N SER A 132 -24.93 -14.75 -5.00
CA SER A 132 -26.25 -14.22 -5.37
C SER A 132 -27.45 -14.99 -4.77
N SER A 133 -27.20 -16.19 -4.22
CA SER A 133 -28.21 -16.98 -3.50
C SER A 133 -28.43 -16.53 -2.05
N ASP A 134 -27.63 -15.58 -1.57
CA ASP A 134 -27.68 -15.11 -0.18
C ASP A 134 -28.48 -13.79 -0.02
N PHE A 135 -29.18 -13.34 -1.09
CA PHE A 135 -30.01 -12.13 -1.13
C PHE A 135 -31.50 -12.44 -1.23
#